data_5361b53d3ad3fb6d29df8b57cabd1cde
#
_entry.id   5361b53d3ad3fb6d29df8b57cabd1cde
#
_cell.length_a   1.000
_cell.length_b   1.000
_cell.length_c   1.000
_cell.angle_alpha   90.00
_cell.angle_beta   90.00
_cell.angle_gamma   90.00
#
_symmetry.space_group_name_H-M   'P 1'
#
loop_
_entity.id
_entity.type
_entity.pdbx_description
1 polymer ?
#
loop_
_entity_poly.entity_id
_entity_poly.type
_entity_poly.pdbx_seq_one_letter_code
_entity_poly.pdbx_strand_id
1 'polypeptide(L)'
;DERQAGAGRGCKEIMGVKDFIIGLKPDTKLMIYGHAGFKSLPGSDTIDKYRIRGKKRGGDMLFDQYRYAVEEVRKIEVMYETPALEIIRRNGEVVGVVAQSNGKRINIRANRAVILTTGGYEYDKQSLRTYALGKDIQGLGSPGNTGDGLRMAQTMGARLWHMTSYSCPLGIK
;
A
#
# COMPACT_ATOMS: atom_id res chain seq x y z
N ASP A 1 -5.32 25.21 12.80
CA ASP A 1 -5.26 23.87 13.36
C ASP A 1 -4.64 22.93 12.30
N GLU A 2 -3.47 22.35 12.60
CA GLU A 2 -2.70 21.51 11.68
C GLU A 2 -3.50 20.31 11.14
N ARG A 3 -4.48 19.81 11.91
CA ARG A 3 -5.35 18.70 11.48
C ARG A 3 -6.32 19.13 10.38
N GLN A 4 -6.88 20.32 10.47
CA GLN A 4 -7.76 20.86 9.41
C GLN A 4 -6.98 21.23 8.16
N ALA A 5 -5.78 21.77 8.31
CA ALA A 5 -4.89 22.05 7.18
C ALA A 5 -4.44 20.76 6.45
N GLY A 6 -4.20 19.68 7.20
CA GLY A 6 -3.88 18.36 6.63
C GLY A 6 -5.04 17.75 5.85
N ALA A 7 -6.26 17.81 6.41
CA ALA A 7 -7.46 17.30 5.73
C ALA A 7 -7.77 18.10 4.44
N GLY A 8 -7.65 19.42 4.47
CA GLY A 8 -7.88 20.26 3.29
C GLY A 8 -6.86 20.04 2.17
N ARG A 9 -5.61 19.70 2.52
CA ARG A 9 -4.56 19.35 1.56
C ARG A 9 -4.85 18.01 0.90
N GLY A 10 -5.19 16.98 1.68
CA GLY A 10 -5.54 15.67 1.18
C GLY A 10 -6.72 15.69 0.21
N CYS A 11 -7.75 16.49 0.49
CA CYS A 11 -8.89 16.63 -0.43
C CYS A 11 -8.49 17.24 -1.79
N LYS A 12 -7.59 18.22 -1.80
CA LYS A 12 -7.09 18.82 -3.06
C LYS A 12 -6.26 17.83 -3.88
N GLU A 13 -5.43 17.04 -3.23
CA GLU A 13 -4.57 16.06 -3.89
C GLU A 13 -5.35 14.88 -4.47
N ILE A 14 -6.42 14.43 -3.79
CA ILE A 14 -7.32 13.38 -4.30
C ILE A 14 -7.94 13.76 -5.65
N MET A 15 -8.26 15.03 -5.87
CA MET A 15 -8.79 15.50 -7.16
C MET A 15 -7.79 15.32 -8.32
N GLY A 16 -6.49 15.35 -8.03
CA GLY A 16 -5.42 15.15 -9.01
C GLY A 16 -5.09 13.68 -9.32
N VAL A 17 -5.62 12.72 -8.56
CA VAL A 17 -5.26 11.29 -8.70
C VAL A 17 -5.61 10.75 -10.09
N LYS A 18 -6.74 11.15 -10.66
CA LYS A 18 -7.14 10.76 -12.03
C LYS A 18 -6.09 11.16 -13.06
N ASP A 19 -5.68 12.42 -13.05
CA ASP A 19 -4.69 12.95 -13.98
C ASP A 19 -3.31 12.37 -13.75
N PHE A 20 -2.96 12.13 -12.50
CA PHE A 20 -1.74 11.41 -12.13
C PHE A 20 -1.71 10.00 -12.75
N ILE A 21 -2.78 9.22 -12.61
CA ILE A 21 -2.85 7.86 -13.17
C ILE A 21 -2.80 7.89 -14.71
N ILE A 22 -3.49 8.84 -15.34
CA ILE A 22 -3.42 9.01 -16.81
C ILE A 22 -1.99 9.35 -17.24
N GLY A 23 -1.29 10.19 -16.48
CA GLY A 23 0.08 10.60 -16.78
C GLY A 23 1.15 9.54 -16.61
N LEU A 24 0.85 8.41 -15.92
CA LEU A 24 1.84 7.33 -15.72
C LEU A 24 2.21 6.61 -17.02
N LYS A 25 1.29 6.51 -17.95
CA LYS A 25 1.49 5.81 -19.22
C LYS A 25 0.67 6.45 -20.33
N PRO A 26 1.25 6.70 -21.53
CA PRO A 26 0.49 7.16 -22.68
C PRO A 26 -0.70 6.22 -22.98
N ASP A 27 -1.76 6.78 -23.57
CA ASP A 27 -2.99 6.06 -23.97
C ASP A 27 -3.80 5.41 -22.84
N THR A 28 -3.51 5.76 -21.59
CA THR A 28 -4.32 5.31 -20.46
C THR A 28 -5.75 5.81 -20.58
N LYS A 29 -6.70 4.89 -20.62
CA LYS A 29 -8.13 5.20 -20.62
C LYS A 29 -8.74 4.73 -19.31
N LEU A 30 -9.34 5.64 -18.58
CA LEU A 30 -10.12 5.32 -17.39
C LEU A 30 -11.59 5.14 -17.74
N MET A 31 -12.27 4.30 -16.99
CA MET A 31 -13.72 4.18 -17.03
C MET A 31 -14.30 4.22 -15.63
N ILE A 32 -15.46 4.81 -15.47
CA ILE A 32 -16.18 4.77 -14.20
C ILE A 32 -16.65 3.35 -13.96
N TYR A 33 -16.35 2.84 -12.76
CA TYR A 33 -16.72 1.49 -12.32
C TYR A 33 -17.90 1.51 -11.35
N GLY A 34 -18.24 2.67 -10.84
CA GLY A 34 -19.32 2.93 -9.90
C GLY A 34 -19.00 4.12 -9.02
N HIS A 35 -19.91 4.42 -8.10
CA HIS A 35 -19.72 5.46 -7.11
C HIS A 35 -19.13 4.86 -5.81
N ALA A 36 -18.33 5.65 -5.10
CA ALA A 36 -17.80 5.26 -3.80
C ALA A 36 -18.74 5.74 -2.69
N GLY A 37 -18.68 5.02 -1.57
CA GLY A 37 -19.34 5.43 -0.34
C GLY A 37 -20.71 4.81 -0.11
N PHE A 38 -21.30 5.21 0.96
CA PHE A 38 -22.63 4.80 1.37
C PHE A 38 -23.64 5.83 0.88
N LYS A 39 -24.63 5.41 0.10
CA LYS A 39 -25.64 6.30 -0.49
C LYS A 39 -26.38 7.17 0.52
N SER A 40 -26.43 6.75 1.76
CA SER A 40 -27.04 7.48 2.87
C SER A 40 -26.20 8.64 3.40
N LEU A 41 -24.93 8.74 3.01
CA LEU A 41 -24.05 9.82 3.49
C LEU A 41 -24.06 10.99 2.51
N PRO A 42 -24.18 12.23 3.02
CA PRO A 42 -24.07 13.43 2.18
C PRO A 42 -22.76 13.45 1.39
N GLY A 43 -22.84 13.77 0.09
CA GLY A 43 -21.67 13.84 -0.79
C GLY A 43 -21.14 12.51 -1.31
N SER A 44 -21.79 11.39 -1.00
CA SER A 44 -21.36 10.07 -1.51
C SER A 44 -21.49 9.94 -3.04
N ASP A 45 -22.34 10.76 -3.65
CA ASP A 45 -22.56 10.87 -5.09
C ASP A 45 -21.48 11.69 -5.82
N THR A 46 -20.62 12.38 -5.06
CA THR A 46 -19.52 13.17 -5.63
C THR A 46 -18.22 12.37 -5.83
N ILE A 47 -18.19 11.10 -5.39
CA ILE A 47 -17.01 10.26 -5.44
C ILE A 47 -17.19 9.15 -6.47
N ASP A 48 -16.43 9.21 -7.55
CA ASP A 48 -16.39 8.18 -8.57
C ASP A 48 -15.27 7.16 -8.32
N LYS A 49 -15.58 5.89 -8.59
CA LYS A 49 -14.58 4.83 -8.66
C LYS A 49 -14.13 4.65 -10.11
N TYR A 50 -12.85 4.78 -10.35
CA TYR A 50 -12.27 4.56 -11.65
C TYR A 50 -11.52 3.24 -11.73
N ARG A 51 -11.53 2.64 -12.89
CA ARG A 51 -10.61 1.55 -13.25
C ARG A 51 -10.00 1.83 -14.61
N ILE A 52 -8.84 1.24 -14.86
CA ILE A 52 -8.21 1.32 -16.18
C ILE A 52 -8.97 0.40 -17.14
N ARG A 53 -9.31 0.94 -18.30
CA ARG A 53 -10.00 0.20 -19.35
C ARG A 53 -9.00 -0.70 -20.08
N GLY A 54 -9.31 -1.99 -20.21
CA GLY A 54 -8.49 -2.94 -20.96
C GLY A 54 -8.95 -4.37 -20.81
N LYS A 55 -8.15 -5.30 -21.33
CA LYS A 55 -8.49 -6.74 -21.38
C LYS A 55 -8.23 -7.49 -20.06
N LYS A 56 -7.30 -7.00 -19.25
CA LYS A 56 -6.97 -7.57 -17.94
C LYS A 56 -7.86 -6.99 -16.84
N ARG A 57 -7.79 -7.54 -15.62
CA ARG A 57 -8.42 -6.95 -14.43
C ARG A 57 -7.85 -5.57 -14.14
N GLY A 58 -8.67 -4.68 -13.59
CA GLY A 58 -8.27 -3.29 -13.34
C GLY A 58 -7.03 -3.15 -12.46
N GLY A 59 -6.87 -4.02 -11.46
CA GLY A 59 -5.69 -4.05 -10.59
C GLY A 59 -4.41 -4.44 -11.33
N ASP A 60 -4.48 -5.46 -12.18
CA ASP A 60 -3.34 -5.90 -12.98
C ASP A 60 -2.88 -4.79 -13.93
N MET A 61 -3.84 -4.08 -14.52
CA MET A 61 -3.53 -2.97 -15.42
C MET A 61 -2.94 -1.77 -14.70
N LEU A 62 -3.39 -1.49 -13.49
CA LEU A 62 -2.82 -0.44 -12.66
C LEU A 62 -1.37 -0.78 -12.27
N PHE A 63 -1.13 -2.04 -11.89
CA PHE A 63 0.22 -2.52 -11.61
C PHE A 63 1.14 -2.39 -12.83
N ASP A 64 0.69 -2.82 -14.01
CA ASP A 64 1.44 -2.68 -15.27
C ASP A 64 1.80 -1.21 -15.56
N GLN A 65 0.92 -0.27 -15.23
CA GLN A 65 1.21 1.15 -15.41
C GLN A 65 2.27 1.67 -14.43
N TYR A 66 2.16 1.32 -13.16
CA TYR A 66 3.17 1.69 -12.18
C TYR A 66 4.52 1.09 -12.52
N ARG A 67 4.55 -0.18 -12.90
CA ARG A 67 5.78 -0.84 -13.33
C ARG A 67 6.41 -0.13 -14.52
N TYR A 68 5.64 0.17 -15.56
CA TYR A 68 6.11 0.94 -16.71
C TYR A 68 6.67 2.31 -16.31
N ALA A 69 5.96 3.05 -15.46
CA ALA A 69 6.40 4.36 -15.01
C ALA A 69 7.68 4.31 -14.19
N VAL A 70 7.85 3.29 -13.36
CA VAL A 70 9.01 3.11 -12.48
C VAL A 70 10.23 2.64 -13.29
N GLU A 71 10.07 1.53 -14.03
CA GLU A 71 11.19 0.85 -14.68
C GLU A 71 11.56 1.49 -16.02
N GLU A 72 10.56 1.83 -16.86
CA GLU A 72 10.83 2.30 -18.22
C GLU A 72 10.97 3.83 -18.30
N VAL A 73 10.11 4.57 -17.61
CA VAL A 73 10.11 6.04 -17.72
C VAL A 73 11.11 6.66 -16.74
N ARG A 74 11.05 6.26 -15.47
CA ARG A 74 11.87 6.86 -14.39
C ARG A 74 13.18 6.15 -14.18
N LYS A 75 13.35 4.95 -14.74
CA LYS A 75 14.57 4.12 -14.60
C LYS A 75 14.98 3.90 -13.15
N ILE A 76 13.97 3.72 -12.27
CA ILE A 76 14.23 3.43 -10.86
C ILE A 76 14.56 1.94 -10.77
N GLU A 77 15.65 1.62 -10.10
CA GLU A 77 16.06 0.24 -9.87
C GLU A 77 15.04 -0.51 -9.01
N VAL A 78 14.57 -1.66 -9.48
CA VAL A 78 13.66 -2.54 -8.76
C VAL A 78 14.36 -3.87 -8.52
N MET A 79 14.51 -4.22 -7.26
CA MET A 79 15.11 -5.49 -6.85
C MET A 79 14.01 -6.51 -6.58
N TYR A 80 13.71 -7.34 -7.57
CA TYR A 80 12.77 -8.45 -7.42
C TYR A 80 13.35 -9.58 -6.56
N GLU A 81 12.47 -10.42 -6.01
CA GLU A 81 12.84 -11.55 -5.15
C GLU A 81 13.83 -11.18 -4.04
N THR A 82 13.73 -9.93 -3.57
CA THR A 82 14.63 -9.34 -2.60
C THR A 82 13.83 -8.82 -1.40
N PRO A 83 13.31 -9.72 -0.54
CA PRO A 83 12.53 -9.31 0.63
C PRO A 83 13.38 -8.49 1.59
N ALA A 84 12.81 -7.38 2.09
CA ALA A 84 13.37 -6.63 3.20
C ALA A 84 13.14 -7.41 4.50
N LEU A 85 14.19 -7.53 5.32
CA LEU A 85 14.19 -8.30 6.56
C LEU A 85 14.14 -7.40 7.79
N GLU A 86 14.90 -6.31 7.77
CA GLU A 86 15.10 -5.44 8.92
C GLU A 86 15.32 -4.00 8.49
N ILE A 87 14.96 -3.05 9.35
CA ILE A 87 15.32 -1.64 9.17
C ILE A 87 16.63 -1.38 9.90
N ILE A 88 17.58 -0.73 9.25
CA ILE A 88 18.86 -0.34 9.85
C ILE A 88 18.69 1.02 10.50
N ARG A 89 18.99 1.09 11.81
CA ARG A 89 18.99 2.32 12.60
C ARG A 89 20.40 2.61 13.11
N ARG A 90 20.85 3.84 12.99
CA ARG A 90 22.11 4.34 13.58
C ARG A 90 21.85 5.71 14.22
N ASN A 91 22.30 5.88 15.46
CA ASN A 91 22.16 7.13 16.22
C ASN A 91 20.73 7.68 16.26
N GLY A 92 19.72 6.81 16.31
CA GLY A 92 18.32 7.22 16.33
C GLY A 92 17.67 7.37 14.96
N GLU A 93 18.43 7.41 13.88
CA GLU A 93 17.93 7.63 12.52
C GLU A 93 17.87 6.32 11.71
N VAL A 94 16.84 6.21 10.86
CA VAL A 94 16.74 5.13 9.87
C VAL A 94 17.66 5.44 8.70
N VAL A 95 18.61 4.54 8.45
CA VAL A 95 19.66 4.74 7.44
C VAL A 95 19.62 3.72 6.31
N GLY A 96 18.69 2.77 6.34
CA GLY A 96 18.55 1.77 5.30
C GLY A 96 17.78 0.54 5.73
N VAL A 97 17.91 -0.52 4.95
CA VAL A 97 17.29 -1.82 5.21
C VAL A 97 18.28 -2.95 4.99
N VAL A 98 18.11 -4.03 5.74
CA VAL A 98 18.69 -5.33 5.41
C VAL A 98 17.72 -6.07 4.51
N ALA A 99 18.18 -6.56 3.39
CA ALA A 99 17.40 -7.39 2.48
C ALA A 99 18.10 -8.72 2.23
N GLN A 100 17.38 -9.68 1.67
CA GLN A 100 17.93 -10.94 1.23
C GLN A 100 17.87 -11.01 -0.29
N SER A 101 19.02 -11.17 -0.94
CA SER A 101 19.11 -11.36 -2.38
C SER A 101 19.94 -12.58 -2.68
N ASN A 102 19.42 -13.50 -3.50
CA ASN A 102 20.10 -14.74 -3.87
C ASN A 102 20.65 -15.53 -2.65
N GLY A 103 19.84 -15.60 -1.59
CA GLY A 103 20.22 -16.29 -0.33
C GLY A 103 21.20 -15.55 0.56
N LYS A 104 21.71 -14.38 0.15
CA LYS A 104 22.67 -13.57 0.92
C LYS A 104 21.98 -12.33 1.51
N ARG A 105 22.37 -11.99 2.73
CA ARG A 105 21.97 -10.72 3.35
C ARG A 105 22.78 -9.58 2.75
N ILE A 106 22.08 -8.53 2.32
CA ILE A 106 22.67 -7.31 1.79
C ILE A 106 22.14 -6.11 2.58
N ASN A 107 22.96 -5.07 2.69
CA ASN A 107 22.54 -3.80 3.29
C ASN A 107 22.32 -2.77 2.20
N ILE A 108 21.11 -2.21 2.16
CA ILE A 108 20.73 -1.16 1.22
C ILE A 108 20.65 0.14 2.00
N ARG A 109 21.48 1.10 1.65
CA ARG A 109 21.51 2.42 2.28
C ARG A 109 20.39 3.30 1.73
N ALA A 110 19.67 3.98 2.60
CA ALA A 110 18.73 5.02 2.25
C ALA A 110 19.36 6.40 2.48
N ASN A 111 19.37 7.25 1.44
CA ASN A 111 19.94 8.59 1.55
C ASN A 111 19.00 9.60 2.22
N ARG A 112 17.68 9.34 2.20
CA ARG A 112 16.67 10.25 2.76
C ARG A 112 15.74 9.53 3.72
N ALA A 113 15.08 8.45 3.27
CA ALA A 113 14.07 7.74 4.07
C ALA A 113 13.87 6.32 3.55
N VAL A 114 13.28 5.49 4.39
CA VAL A 114 12.71 4.19 4.03
C VAL A 114 11.18 4.32 4.09
N ILE A 115 10.50 3.94 3.03
CA ILE A 115 9.05 3.96 2.94
C ILE A 115 8.55 2.50 2.94
N LEU A 116 7.70 2.15 3.91
CA LEU A 116 7.12 0.83 4.03
C LEU A 116 5.77 0.79 3.31
N THR A 117 5.70 0.01 2.23
CA THR A 117 4.47 -0.24 1.44
C THR A 117 4.24 -1.74 1.25
N THR A 118 4.51 -2.50 2.30
CA THR A 118 4.61 -3.97 2.30
C THR A 118 3.25 -4.68 2.47
N GLY A 119 2.16 -3.96 2.37
CA GLY A 119 0.82 -4.50 2.60
C GLY A 119 0.48 -4.70 4.07
N GLY A 120 -0.54 -5.47 4.33
CA GLY A 120 -1.06 -5.75 5.66
C GLY A 120 -0.51 -7.02 6.31
N TYR A 121 -1.31 -7.58 7.22
CA TYR A 121 -0.95 -8.79 7.97
C TYR A 121 -2.03 -9.89 7.90
N GLU A 122 -2.93 -9.80 6.94
CA GLU A 122 -4.08 -10.69 6.81
C GLU A 122 -3.73 -12.15 6.52
N TYR A 123 -2.47 -12.46 6.21
CA TYR A 123 -1.94 -13.82 6.08
C TYR A 123 -0.93 -14.18 7.18
N ASP A 124 -0.70 -13.30 8.15
CA ASP A 124 0.06 -13.61 9.36
C ASP A 124 -0.86 -14.12 10.47
N LYS A 125 -0.92 -15.45 10.63
CA LYS A 125 -1.77 -16.11 11.64
C LYS A 125 -1.52 -15.62 13.05
N GLN A 126 -0.27 -15.26 13.40
CA GLN A 126 0.07 -14.76 14.71
C GLN A 126 -0.52 -13.37 14.94
N SER A 127 -0.32 -12.45 14.00
CA SER A 127 -0.89 -11.11 14.08
C SER A 127 -2.42 -11.14 14.09
N LEU A 128 -3.03 -12.00 13.27
CA LEU A 128 -4.49 -12.18 13.28
C LEU A 128 -5.01 -12.66 14.64
N ARG A 129 -4.37 -13.65 15.24
CA ARG A 129 -4.76 -14.12 16.58
C ARG A 129 -4.62 -13.03 17.63
N THR A 130 -3.56 -12.23 17.55
CA THR A 130 -3.26 -11.17 18.52
C THR A 130 -4.22 -9.99 18.36
N TYR A 131 -4.44 -9.52 17.14
CA TYR A 131 -5.14 -8.26 16.90
C TYR A 131 -6.61 -8.44 16.50
N ALA A 132 -6.97 -9.55 15.87
CA ALA A 132 -8.34 -9.84 15.44
C ALA A 132 -9.18 -10.55 16.52
N LEU A 133 -8.79 -10.43 17.79
CA LEU A 133 -9.50 -11.04 18.94
C LEU A 133 -9.70 -12.54 18.83
N GLY A 134 -8.72 -13.25 18.28
CA GLY A 134 -8.77 -14.71 18.10
C GLY A 134 -9.77 -15.21 17.05
N LYS A 135 -10.37 -14.32 16.26
CA LYS A 135 -11.27 -14.72 15.18
C LYS A 135 -10.49 -15.35 14.04
N ASP A 136 -11.05 -16.41 13.48
CA ASP A 136 -10.52 -17.04 12.27
C ASP A 136 -10.97 -16.24 11.05
N ILE A 137 -10.13 -15.30 10.64
CA ILE A 137 -10.38 -14.41 9.51
C ILE A 137 -9.55 -14.89 8.33
N GLN A 138 -10.19 -15.05 7.18
CA GLN A 138 -9.48 -15.32 5.94
C GLN A 138 -9.26 -14.04 5.16
N GLY A 139 -8.00 -13.74 4.84
CA GLY A 139 -7.64 -12.60 4.01
C GLY A 139 -8.12 -12.78 2.57
N LEU A 140 -8.58 -11.70 1.96
CA LEU A 140 -8.89 -11.62 0.53
C LEU A 140 -7.80 -10.90 -0.27
N GLY A 141 -6.78 -10.40 0.42
CA GLY A 141 -5.65 -9.69 -0.17
C GLY A 141 -4.59 -10.60 -0.77
N SER A 142 -3.39 -10.08 -0.94
CA SER A 142 -2.25 -10.85 -1.41
C SER A 142 -1.77 -11.82 -0.33
N PRO A 143 -1.50 -13.10 -0.67
CA PRO A 143 -0.85 -14.05 0.25
C PRO A 143 0.49 -13.57 0.80
N GLY A 144 1.13 -12.63 0.12
CA GLY A 144 2.36 -11.98 0.59
C GLY A 144 2.17 -10.95 1.71
N ASN A 145 0.93 -10.65 2.12
CA ASN A 145 0.66 -9.73 3.22
C ASN A 145 0.84 -10.43 4.57
N THR A 146 2.09 -10.71 4.91
CA THR A 146 2.52 -11.50 6.06
C THR A 146 2.98 -10.66 7.26
N GLY A 147 2.68 -9.36 7.27
CA GLY A 147 2.93 -8.48 8.39
C GLY A 147 4.39 -8.03 8.56
N ASP A 148 5.24 -8.22 7.55
CA ASP A 148 6.67 -7.90 7.65
C ASP A 148 6.92 -6.43 7.94
N GLY A 149 6.23 -5.54 7.23
CA GLY A 149 6.33 -4.09 7.47
C GLY A 149 5.81 -3.68 8.83
N LEU A 150 4.74 -4.32 9.31
CA LEU A 150 4.22 -4.09 10.65
C LEU A 150 5.28 -4.41 11.70
N ARG A 151 5.90 -5.60 11.62
CA ARG A 151 6.96 -6.01 12.52
C ARG A 151 8.17 -5.09 12.45
N MET A 152 8.63 -4.76 11.24
CA MET A 152 9.75 -3.84 11.05
C MET A 152 9.46 -2.45 11.64
N ALA A 153 8.25 -1.91 11.45
CA ALA A 153 7.85 -0.63 12.02
C ALA A 153 7.81 -0.68 13.55
N GLN A 154 7.29 -1.76 14.13
CA GLN A 154 7.25 -1.94 15.59
C GLN A 154 8.67 -1.97 16.21
N THR A 155 9.64 -2.60 15.58
CA THR A 155 11.04 -2.59 16.06
C THR A 155 11.63 -1.18 16.07
N MET A 156 11.10 -0.27 15.26
CA MET A 156 11.46 1.15 15.24
C MET A 156 10.66 2.01 16.22
N GLY A 157 9.77 1.40 17.00
CA GLY A 157 8.94 2.11 17.98
C GLY A 157 7.63 2.67 17.42
N ALA A 158 7.19 2.24 16.24
CA ALA A 158 5.89 2.63 15.71
C ALA A 158 4.76 2.12 16.62
N ARG A 159 3.77 3.00 16.86
CA ARG A 159 2.57 2.66 17.61
C ARG A 159 1.52 2.06 16.69
N LEU A 160 0.83 1.05 17.19
CA LEU A 160 -0.30 0.45 16.50
C LEU A 160 -1.59 1.16 16.93
N TRP A 161 -2.52 1.28 15.99
CA TRP A 161 -3.78 1.96 16.20
C TRP A 161 -4.92 1.21 15.50
N HIS A 162 -6.06 1.08 16.18
CA HIS A 162 -7.26 0.44 15.65
C HIS A 162 -7.06 -0.97 15.07
N MET A 163 -6.19 -1.77 15.69
CA MET A 163 -5.82 -3.08 15.17
C MET A 163 -6.96 -4.10 15.13
N THR A 164 -8.05 -3.84 15.87
CA THR A 164 -9.28 -4.64 15.84
C THR A 164 -10.25 -4.23 14.75
N SER A 165 -9.99 -3.09 14.08
CA SER A 165 -10.80 -2.58 12.98
C SER A 165 -10.17 -2.95 11.65
N TYR A 166 -10.85 -3.72 10.86
CA TYR A 166 -10.44 -4.08 9.50
C TYR A 166 -11.59 -3.86 8.54
N SER A 167 -11.25 -3.36 7.37
CA SER A 167 -12.19 -3.20 6.27
C SER A 167 -11.99 -4.35 5.29
N CYS A 168 -12.95 -5.24 5.23
CA CYS A 168 -12.97 -6.29 4.22
C CYS A 168 -14.41 -6.55 3.76
N PRO A 169 -14.63 -6.94 2.51
CA PRO A 169 -15.91 -7.52 2.11
C PRO A 169 -16.10 -8.83 2.87
N LEU A 170 -17.29 -9.01 3.45
CA LEU A 170 -17.65 -10.28 4.06
C LEU A 170 -17.88 -11.30 2.92
N GLY A 171 -17.08 -12.36 2.91
CA GLY A 171 -17.29 -13.52 2.05
C GLY A 171 -17.96 -14.63 2.87
N ILE A 172 -19.02 -15.20 2.35
CA ILE A 172 -19.60 -16.46 2.86
C ILE A 172 -18.98 -17.57 2.02
N LYS A 173 -18.45 -18.58 2.70
CA LYS A 173 -17.90 -19.78 2.08
C LYS A 173 -19.04 -20.75 1.75
#